data_7baa12957abfc96b627b12f4fffc8cb0
#
_entry.id   7baa12957abfc96b627b12f4fffc8cb0
#
_cell.length_a   1.000
_cell.length_b   1.000
_cell.length_c   1.000
_cell.angle_alpha   90.00
_cell.angle_beta   90.00
_cell.angle_gamma   90.00
#
_symmetry.space_group_name_H-M   'P 1'
#
loop_
_entity.id
_entity.type
_entity.pdbx_description
1 polymer ?
#
loop_
_entity_poly.entity_id
_entity_poly.type
_entity_poly.pdbx_seq_one_letter_code
_entity_poly.pdbx_strand_id
1 'polypeptide(L)'
;MIAIARFRVPEDTSASFQAQISKAHEVFAQCEGYQTGEFGQNFDDRTLWTLVTHWVNVGSYRRALSSLPVKMEVVPLLATAIDEPGAYSQDL
;
A
#
# COMPACT_ATOMS: atom_id res chain seq x y z
N MET A 1 -7.51 -4.41 -11.21
CA MET A 1 -6.91 -5.12 -10.07
C MET A 1 -6.74 -4.16 -8.92
N ILE A 2 -7.09 -4.58 -7.71
CA ILE A 2 -7.02 -3.76 -6.49
C ILE A 2 -6.03 -4.41 -5.53
N ALA A 3 -5.10 -3.62 -5.00
CA ALA A 3 -4.20 -4.05 -3.95
C ALA A 3 -4.52 -3.28 -2.67
N ILE A 4 -4.74 -4.00 -1.58
CA ILE A 4 -5.11 -3.43 -0.29
C ILE A 4 -4.12 -3.95 0.75
N ALA A 5 -3.54 -3.03 1.51
CA ALA A 5 -2.73 -3.36 2.68
C ALA A 5 -3.28 -2.61 3.88
N ARG A 6 -3.47 -3.31 4.99
CA ARG A 6 -3.92 -2.69 6.23
C ARG A 6 -2.81 -2.80 7.28
N PHE A 7 -2.74 -1.82 8.15
CA PHE A 7 -1.65 -1.69 9.11
C PHE A 7 -2.21 -1.39 10.50
N ARG A 8 -1.64 -2.05 11.50
CA ARG A 8 -1.92 -1.74 12.91
C ARG A 8 -0.76 -0.89 13.42
N VAL A 9 -1.05 0.37 13.77
CA VAL A 9 -0.03 1.37 14.11
C VAL A 9 -0.40 2.04 15.43
N PRO A 10 0.48 2.01 16.45
CA PRO A 10 0.21 2.74 17.69
C PRO A 10 -0.04 4.23 17.42
N GLU A 11 -1.01 4.82 18.11
CA GLU A 11 -1.38 6.22 17.87
C GLU A 11 -0.22 7.20 18.06
N ASP A 12 0.69 6.94 18.99
CA ASP A 12 1.84 7.81 19.26
C ASP A 12 2.87 7.82 18.13
N THR A 13 2.79 6.88 17.17
CA THR A 13 3.65 6.84 15.99
C THR A 13 2.92 7.22 14.71
N SER A 14 1.68 7.71 14.79
CA SER A 14 0.84 8.02 13.63
C SER A 14 1.49 9.01 12.66
N ALA A 15 2.12 10.07 13.18
CA ALA A 15 2.72 11.10 12.33
C ALA A 15 3.88 10.53 11.50
N SER A 16 4.75 9.73 12.10
CA SER A 16 5.86 9.10 11.36
C SER A 16 5.34 8.05 10.37
N PHE A 17 4.30 7.30 10.74
CA PHE A 17 3.70 6.33 9.83
C PHE A 17 3.04 7.03 8.64
N GLN A 18 2.35 8.14 8.86
CA GLN A 18 1.75 8.90 7.77
C GLN A 18 2.79 9.32 6.73
N ALA A 19 3.97 9.77 7.19
CA ALA A 19 5.05 10.13 6.28
C ALA A 19 5.54 8.90 5.50
N GLN A 20 5.65 7.75 6.14
CA GLN A 20 6.11 6.51 5.49
C GLN A 20 5.10 6.01 4.45
N ILE A 21 3.81 5.97 4.78
CA ILE A 21 2.78 5.48 3.86
C ILE A 21 2.59 6.44 2.67
N SER A 22 2.73 7.75 2.93
CA SER A 22 2.68 8.75 1.87
C SER A 22 3.82 8.55 0.88
N LYS A 23 5.04 8.31 1.38
CA LYS A 23 6.20 8.04 0.53
C LYS A 23 6.02 6.75 -0.28
N ALA A 24 5.53 5.70 0.36
CA ALA A 24 5.25 4.42 -0.32
C ALA A 24 4.25 4.61 -1.45
N HIS A 25 3.19 5.37 -1.21
CA HIS A 25 2.18 5.67 -2.23
C HIS A 25 2.78 6.44 -3.40
N GLU A 26 3.62 7.44 -3.13
CA GLU A 26 4.31 8.20 -4.18
C GLU A 26 5.18 7.31 -5.06
N VAL A 27 5.91 6.37 -4.44
CA VAL A 27 6.77 5.44 -5.19
C VAL A 27 5.93 4.51 -6.05
N PHE A 28 4.84 3.95 -5.52
CA PHE A 28 3.92 3.14 -6.31
C PHE A 28 3.34 3.92 -7.49
N ALA A 29 3.01 5.19 -7.29
CA ALA A 29 2.40 6.03 -8.32
C ALA A 29 3.32 6.27 -9.53
N GLN A 30 4.61 6.02 -9.41
CA GLN A 30 5.57 6.13 -10.52
C GLN A 30 5.71 4.83 -11.31
N CYS A 31 5.09 3.74 -10.86
CA CYS A 31 5.24 2.43 -11.48
C CYS A 31 4.32 2.29 -12.70
N GLU A 32 4.81 1.60 -13.71
CA GLU A 32 4.01 1.28 -14.90
C GLU A 32 2.82 0.41 -14.50
N GLY A 33 1.65 0.77 -15.00
CA GLY A 33 0.41 0.06 -14.72
C GLY A 33 -0.34 0.55 -13.48
N TYR A 34 0.24 1.44 -12.71
CA TYR A 34 -0.49 2.10 -11.62
C TYR A 34 -1.58 3.01 -12.20
N GLN A 35 -2.78 2.96 -11.65
CA GLN A 35 -3.90 3.78 -12.09
C GLN A 35 -4.25 4.87 -11.09
N THR A 36 -4.54 4.48 -9.85
CA THR A 36 -4.90 5.41 -8.78
C THR A 36 -4.68 4.73 -7.43
N GLY A 37 -4.64 5.52 -6.39
CA GLY A 37 -4.51 4.99 -5.04
C GLY A 37 -4.72 6.06 -3.99
N GLU A 38 -4.87 5.58 -2.76
CA GLU A 38 -5.11 6.43 -1.61
C GLU A 38 -4.75 5.67 -0.34
N PHE A 39 -4.58 6.40 0.73
CA PHE A 39 -4.37 5.83 2.05
C PHE A 39 -5.14 6.63 3.09
N GLY A 40 -5.43 6.00 4.20
CA GLY A 40 -6.17 6.68 5.26
C GLY A 40 -6.09 5.94 6.59
N GLN A 41 -6.51 6.66 7.62
CA GLN A 41 -6.62 6.16 8.98
C GLN A 41 -8.11 5.92 9.26
N ASN A 42 -8.43 4.82 9.95
CA ASN A 42 -9.80 4.48 10.29
C ASN A 42 -10.39 5.53 11.24
N PHE A 43 -11.66 5.88 11.02
CA PHE A 43 -12.36 6.86 11.87
C PHE A 43 -12.66 6.33 13.26
N ASP A 44 -12.98 5.05 13.37
CA ASP A 44 -13.44 4.46 14.63
C ASP A 44 -12.31 3.80 15.41
N ASP A 45 -11.26 3.33 14.72
CA ASP A 45 -10.07 2.74 15.30
C ASP A 45 -8.84 3.44 14.74
N ARG A 46 -8.29 4.38 15.50
CA ARG A 46 -7.19 5.22 15.05
C ARG A 46 -5.86 4.48 14.95
N THR A 47 -5.80 3.23 15.38
CA THR A 47 -4.61 2.39 15.20
C THR A 47 -4.62 1.66 13.85
N LEU A 48 -5.73 1.72 13.11
CA LEU A 48 -5.90 0.99 11.86
C LEU A 48 -5.75 1.93 10.66
N TRP A 49 -4.83 1.57 9.75
CA TRP A 49 -4.59 2.31 8.51
C TRP A 49 -4.76 1.38 7.31
N THR A 50 -5.02 1.97 6.15
CA THR A 50 -5.10 1.23 4.89
C THR A 50 -4.40 1.98 3.76
N LEU A 51 -3.82 1.21 2.84
CA LEU A 51 -3.29 1.69 1.57
C LEU A 51 -4.00 0.91 0.47
N VAL A 52 -4.69 1.61 -0.42
CA VAL A 52 -5.44 1.01 -1.54
C VAL A 52 -4.86 1.53 -2.84
N THR A 53 -4.49 0.63 -3.74
CA THR A 53 -3.98 0.98 -5.07
C THR A 53 -4.71 0.19 -6.14
N HIS A 54 -4.93 0.85 -7.28
CA HIS A 54 -5.57 0.25 -8.45
C HIS A 54 -4.55 0.13 -9.57
N TRP A 55 -4.52 -1.02 -10.22
CA TRP A 55 -3.54 -1.37 -11.25
C TRP A 55 -4.23 -1.89 -12.49
N VAL A 56 -3.60 -1.71 -13.64
CA VAL A 56 -4.16 -2.17 -14.92
C VAL A 56 -4.36 -3.67 -14.92
N ASN A 57 -3.46 -4.43 -14.28
CA ASN A 57 -3.60 -5.87 -14.07
C ASN A 57 -2.66 -6.33 -12.95
N VAL A 58 -2.82 -7.58 -12.52
CA VAL A 58 -2.00 -8.14 -11.44
C VAL A 58 -0.52 -8.26 -11.84
N GLY A 59 -0.23 -8.50 -13.10
CA GLY A 59 1.15 -8.58 -13.58
C GLY A 59 1.91 -7.27 -13.38
N SER A 60 1.27 -6.14 -13.65
CA SER A 60 1.86 -4.82 -13.41
C SER A 60 2.17 -4.60 -11.94
N TYR A 61 1.25 -4.97 -11.05
CA TYR A 61 1.46 -4.89 -9.62
C TYR A 61 2.65 -5.74 -9.17
N ARG A 62 2.72 -6.99 -9.63
CA ARG A 62 3.82 -7.91 -9.29
C ARG A 62 5.16 -7.41 -9.82
N ARG A 63 5.19 -6.84 -11.02
CA ARG A 63 6.40 -6.22 -11.57
C ARG A 63 6.83 -5.02 -10.73
N ALA A 64 5.87 -4.21 -10.29
CA ALA A 64 6.17 -3.07 -9.41
C ALA A 64 6.84 -3.55 -8.12
N LEU A 65 6.32 -4.61 -7.50
CA LEU A 65 6.91 -5.17 -6.28
C LEU A 65 8.34 -5.68 -6.48
N SER A 66 8.71 -6.02 -7.72
CA SER A 66 10.05 -6.49 -8.07
C SER A 66 11.00 -5.36 -8.48
N SER A 67 10.50 -4.14 -8.66
CA SER A 67 11.33 -3.00 -9.04
C SER A 67 12.17 -2.52 -7.85
N LEU A 68 13.36 -1.97 -8.16
CA LEU A 68 14.26 -1.53 -7.10
C LEU A 68 13.67 -0.42 -6.22
N PRO A 69 13.06 0.65 -6.77
CA PRO A 69 12.47 1.67 -5.91
C PRO A 69 11.43 1.14 -4.95
N VAL A 70 10.57 0.22 -5.40
CA VAL A 70 9.53 -0.37 -4.56
C VAL A 70 10.14 -1.30 -3.52
N LYS A 71 11.14 -2.11 -3.90
CA LYS A 71 11.84 -2.98 -2.94
C LYS A 71 12.48 -2.17 -1.82
N MET A 72 13.00 -0.99 -2.11
CA MET A 72 13.68 -0.16 -1.13
C MET A 72 12.72 0.66 -0.28
N GLU A 73 11.67 1.22 -0.88
CA GLU A 73 10.83 2.24 -0.24
C GLU A 73 9.44 1.75 0.16
N VAL A 74 8.96 0.65 -0.42
CA VAL A 74 7.59 0.19 -0.20
C VAL A 74 7.55 -1.18 0.48
N VAL A 75 8.32 -2.15 0.01
CA VAL A 75 8.31 -3.52 0.53
C VAL A 75 8.59 -3.58 2.03
N PRO A 76 9.54 -2.80 2.59
CA PRO A 76 9.73 -2.80 4.06
C PRO A 76 8.48 -2.36 4.82
N LEU A 77 7.72 -1.41 4.29
CA LEU A 77 6.46 -0.99 4.89
C LEU A 77 5.41 -2.10 4.77
N LEU A 78 5.25 -2.69 3.58
CA LEU A 78 4.30 -3.78 3.36
C LEU A 78 4.58 -4.99 4.24
N ALA A 79 5.84 -5.22 4.61
CA ALA A 79 6.21 -6.31 5.51
C ALA A 79 5.63 -6.13 6.93
N THR A 80 5.23 -4.90 7.28
CA THR A 80 4.61 -4.62 8.58
C THR A 80 3.08 -4.67 8.54
N ALA A 81 2.50 -4.91 7.37
CA ALA A 81 1.05 -4.98 7.20
C ALA A 81 0.47 -6.17 7.96
N ILE A 82 -0.82 -6.07 8.26
CA ILE A 82 -1.59 -7.18 8.80
C ILE A 82 -1.47 -8.34 7.81
N ASP A 83 -1.18 -9.54 8.33
CA ASP A 83 -0.99 -10.73 7.51
C ASP A 83 -2.32 -11.24 6.97
N GLU A 84 -2.66 -10.79 5.77
CA GLU A 84 -3.89 -11.15 5.07
C GLU A 84 -3.69 -10.96 3.56
N PRO A 85 -4.45 -11.68 2.72
CA PRO A 85 -4.37 -11.48 1.28
C PRO A 85 -4.75 -10.06 0.90
N GLY A 86 -3.97 -9.44 0.00
CA GLY A 86 -4.16 -8.04 -0.36
C GLY A 86 -4.43 -7.78 -1.84
N ALA A 87 -4.35 -8.78 -2.70
CA ALA A 87 -4.55 -8.61 -4.14
C ALA A 87 -5.91 -9.15 -4.56
N TYR A 88 -6.72 -8.30 -5.17
CA TYR A 88 -8.11 -8.61 -5.50
C TYR A 88 -8.36 -8.45 -6.99
N SER A 89 -9.06 -9.41 -7.57
CA SER A 89 -9.54 -9.33 -8.96
C SER A 89 -10.89 -8.62 -9.00
N GLN A 90 -11.07 -7.78 -10.02
CA GLN A 90 -12.36 -7.18 -10.33
C GLN A 90 -13.11 -8.00 -11.39
N ASP A 91 -12.44 -8.99 -11.98
CA ASP A 91 -13.00 -9.87 -12.99
C ASP A 91 -13.45 -11.16 -12.34
N LEU A 92 -14.74 -11.31 -12.18
CA LEU A 92 -15.34 -12.50 -11.57
C LEU A 92 -15.98 -13.41 -12.63
#